data_edcd730a8469da5f8639cdd2f2e9154e
#
_entry.id   edcd730a8469da5f8639cdd2f2e9154e
#
_cell.length_a   1.000
_cell.length_b   1.000
_cell.length_c   1.000
_cell.angle_alpha   90.00
_cell.angle_beta   90.00
_cell.angle_gamma   90.00
#
_symmetry.space_group_name_H-M   'P 1'
#
loop_
_entity.id
_entity.type
_entity.pdbx_description
1 polymer ?
#
loop_
_entity_poly.entity_id
_entity_poly.type
_entity_poly.pdbx_seq_one_letter_code
_entity_poly.pdbx_strand_id
1 'polypeptide(L)'
;MKRIIKRLPDIIGILLVFSILALTVLMFSAQTPTVVAKQNDIEVIKITYDIQEPQKPQEPIFECLGEFRITAYCSCGICCEQYADNRPLDENGNEIVYGAACIELEQGVSIAADTSLFPFGTELIIDGHKYIVQDRGGAIKGKRIDIYFSDHQAAYDFGVKYKNVYIERTIENEQTDKSKSQIYSSYRSCSN
;
A
#
# COMPACT_ATOMS: atom_id res chain seq x y z
N MET A 1 -44.93 -39.78 30.60
CA MET A 1 -44.32 -38.98 31.69
C MET A 1 -42.78 -39.00 31.75
N LYS A 2 -42.07 -40.07 31.36
CA LYS A 2 -40.58 -40.14 31.44
C LYS A 2 -39.78 -39.23 30.46
N ARG A 3 -40.38 -38.68 29.42
CA ARG A 3 -39.68 -37.79 28.44
C ARG A 3 -39.65 -36.31 28.85
N ILE A 4 -40.53 -35.89 29.78
CA ILE A 4 -40.60 -34.49 30.23
C ILE A 4 -39.51 -34.20 31.28
N ILE A 5 -39.20 -35.23 32.13
CA ILE A 5 -38.23 -35.07 33.23
C ILE A 5 -36.78 -34.96 32.74
N LYS A 6 -36.45 -35.50 31.54
CA LYS A 6 -35.08 -35.44 30.99
C LYS A 6 -34.68 -34.08 30.41
N ARG A 7 -35.63 -33.19 30.10
CA ARG A 7 -35.36 -31.84 29.56
C ARG A 7 -35.39 -30.72 30.61
N LEU A 8 -35.73 -31.05 31.86
CA LEU A 8 -35.79 -30.07 32.94
C LEU A 8 -34.43 -29.38 33.23
N PRO A 9 -33.28 -30.10 33.25
CA PRO A 9 -32.01 -29.47 33.52
C PRO A 9 -31.56 -28.53 32.39
N ASP A 10 -31.91 -28.82 31.13
CA ASP A 10 -31.57 -27.97 30.00
C ASP A 10 -32.35 -26.66 30.02
N ILE A 11 -33.63 -26.71 30.42
CA ILE A 11 -34.48 -25.51 30.52
C ILE A 11 -34.02 -24.61 31.68
N ILE A 12 -33.63 -25.20 32.81
CA ILE A 12 -33.12 -24.46 33.97
C ILE A 12 -31.77 -23.80 33.62
N GLY A 13 -30.91 -24.51 32.90
CA GLY A 13 -29.64 -23.95 32.42
C GLY A 13 -29.83 -22.73 31.49
N ILE A 14 -30.78 -22.83 30.56
CA ILE A 14 -31.10 -21.73 29.62
C ILE A 14 -31.66 -20.51 30.37
N LEU A 15 -32.57 -20.71 31.31
CA LEU A 15 -33.16 -19.65 32.15
C LEU A 15 -32.10 -18.95 33.01
N LEU A 16 -31.12 -19.69 33.55
CA LEU A 16 -30.02 -19.13 34.33
C LEU A 16 -29.09 -18.25 33.44
N VAL A 17 -28.80 -18.70 32.22
CA VAL A 17 -27.99 -17.91 31.29
C VAL A 17 -28.68 -16.59 30.91
N PHE A 18 -30.00 -16.64 30.63
CA PHE A 18 -30.76 -15.42 30.32
C PHE A 18 -30.88 -14.49 31.55
N SER A 19 -30.98 -15.00 32.76
CA SER A 19 -31.02 -14.18 33.97
C SER A 19 -29.68 -13.48 34.25
N ILE A 20 -28.55 -14.17 34.01
CA ILE A 20 -27.21 -13.59 34.15
C ILE A 20 -26.98 -12.52 33.07
N LEU A 21 -27.43 -12.79 31.84
CA LEU A 21 -27.30 -11.81 30.75
C LEU A 21 -28.14 -10.55 31.02
N ALA A 22 -29.36 -10.70 31.56
CA ALA A 22 -30.20 -9.56 31.95
C ALA A 22 -29.60 -8.75 33.09
N LEU A 23 -28.98 -9.41 34.09
CA LEU A 23 -28.28 -8.73 35.18
C LEU A 23 -27.05 -7.95 34.72
N THR A 24 -26.29 -8.50 33.78
CA THR A 24 -25.12 -7.79 33.22
C THR A 24 -25.52 -6.57 32.42
N VAL A 25 -26.62 -6.64 31.67
CA VAL A 25 -27.15 -5.47 30.92
C VAL A 25 -27.68 -4.41 31.90
N LEU A 26 -28.35 -4.79 33.00
CA LEU A 26 -28.81 -3.86 34.03
C LEU A 26 -27.64 -3.17 34.79
N MET A 27 -26.54 -3.91 35.04
CA MET A 27 -25.37 -3.34 35.69
C MET A 27 -24.59 -2.37 34.79
N PHE A 28 -24.60 -2.59 33.45
CA PHE A 28 -23.93 -1.73 32.50
C PHE A 28 -24.68 -0.43 32.22
N SER A 29 -26.02 -0.40 32.41
CA SER A 29 -26.84 0.81 32.23
C SER A 29 -26.86 1.75 33.45
N ALA A 30 -26.25 1.37 34.58
CA ALA A 30 -26.27 2.16 35.82
C ALA A 30 -25.03 3.04 36.03
N GLN A 31 -24.09 3.05 35.10
CA GLN A 31 -22.90 3.94 35.15
C GLN A 31 -23.10 5.21 34.32
N THR A 32 -24.05 6.04 34.70
CA THR A 32 -24.01 7.45 34.31
C THR A 32 -23.11 8.18 35.32
N PRO A 33 -22.05 8.88 34.88
CA PRO A 33 -21.28 9.68 35.79
C PRO A 33 -22.14 10.84 36.28
N THR A 34 -22.47 10.81 37.57
CA THR A 34 -23.11 11.95 38.24
C THR A 34 -22.08 13.07 38.37
N VAL A 35 -22.14 14.05 37.48
CA VAL A 35 -21.36 15.26 37.60
C VAL A 35 -21.97 16.10 38.71
N VAL A 36 -21.38 16.09 39.90
CA VAL A 36 -21.70 17.03 40.99
C VAL A 36 -21.13 18.38 40.58
N ALA A 37 -21.97 19.26 40.07
CA ALA A 37 -21.63 20.64 39.79
C ALA A 37 -21.46 21.37 41.13
N LYS A 38 -20.21 21.66 41.50
CA LYS A 38 -19.89 22.60 42.55
C LYS A 38 -20.04 24.01 41.97
N GLN A 39 -21.08 24.70 42.43
CA GLN A 39 -21.44 26.03 42.00
C GLN A 39 -20.47 27.03 42.66
N ASN A 40 -19.47 27.46 41.90
CA ASN A 40 -18.81 28.79 42.00
C ASN A 40 -17.66 28.78 40.99
N ASP A 41 -17.61 29.85 40.22
CA ASP A 41 -16.62 30.16 39.14
C ASP A 41 -16.91 29.52 37.79
N ILE A 42 -17.92 30.10 37.11
CA ILE A 42 -18.12 29.86 35.66
C ILE A 42 -17.11 30.74 34.92
N GLU A 43 -15.90 30.25 34.77
CA GLU A 43 -15.03 30.68 33.68
C GLU A 43 -15.57 30.07 32.41
N VAL A 44 -16.23 30.89 31.57
CA VAL A 44 -16.75 30.46 30.27
C VAL A 44 -15.55 30.14 29.38
N ILE A 45 -15.07 28.90 29.42
CA ILE A 45 -14.13 28.40 28.42
C ILE A 45 -14.93 28.36 27.11
N LYS A 46 -14.73 29.38 26.29
CA LYS A 46 -15.17 29.39 24.91
C LYS A 46 -14.37 28.28 24.19
N ILE A 47 -14.87 27.03 24.24
CA ILE A 47 -14.38 25.98 23.37
C ILE A 47 -14.86 26.34 21.97
N THR A 48 -14.01 27.08 21.25
CA THR A 48 -14.17 27.25 19.82
C THR A 48 -13.88 25.86 19.20
N TYR A 49 -14.95 25.12 18.93
CA TYR A 49 -14.82 23.98 18.03
C TYR A 49 -14.48 24.57 16.68
N ASP A 50 -13.20 24.47 16.32
CA ASP A 50 -12.77 24.68 14.95
C ASP A 50 -13.32 23.49 14.16
N ILE A 51 -14.59 23.64 13.71
CA ILE A 51 -15.21 22.68 12.80
C ILE A 51 -14.48 22.90 11.48
N GLN A 52 -13.37 22.20 11.31
CA GLN A 52 -12.74 22.08 10.01
C GLN A 52 -13.80 21.45 9.10
N GLU A 53 -14.33 22.28 8.21
CA GLU A 53 -15.23 21.86 7.15
C GLU A 53 -14.59 20.65 6.46
N PRO A 54 -15.32 19.53 6.26
CA PRO A 54 -14.75 18.34 5.62
C PRO A 54 -14.16 18.78 4.28
N GLN A 55 -12.82 18.74 4.18
CA GLN A 55 -12.12 19.12 2.97
C GLN A 55 -12.63 18.24 1.83
N LYS A 56 -13.24 18.88 0.84
CA LYS A 56 -13.66 18.23 -0.40
C LYS A 56 -12.47 17.41 -0.92
N PRO A 57 -12.63 16.14 -1.29
CA PRO A 57 -11.57 15.35 -1.90
C PRO A 57 -10.94 16.15 -3.04
N GLN A 58 -9.68 16.50 -2.91
CA GLN A 58 -8.98 17.24 -3.96
C GLN A 58 -8.70 16.29 -5.11
N GLU A 59 -9.03 16.72 -6.32
CA GLU A 59 -8.73 15.92 -7.50
C GLU A 59 -7.20 15.77 -7.65
N PRO A 60 -6.71 14.58 -8.06
CA PRO A 60 -5.29 14.37 -8.25
C PRO A 60 -4.74 15.32 -9.32
N ILE A 61 -3.60 15.92 -9.06
CA ILE A 61 -2.89 16.78 -10.02
C ILE A 61 -1.83 15.92 -10.71
N PHE A 62 -1.90 15.84 -12.04
CA PHE A 62 -0.91 15.14 -12.85
C PHE A 62 0.14 16.13 -13.36
N GLU A 63 1.38 15.98 -12.90
CA GLU A 63 2.51 16.75 -13.39
C GLU A 63 3.18 16.02 -14.56
N CYS A 64 3.35 16.70 -15.70
CA CYS A 64 4.07 16.17 -16.86
C CYS A 64 5.57 16.36 -16.67
N LEU A 65 6.33 15.26 -16.61
CA LEU A 65 7.78 15.24 -16.49
C LEU A 65 8.50 15.41 -17.86
N GLY A 66 7.71 15.43 -18.94
CA GLY A 66 8.17 15.53 -20.33
C GLY A 66 8.35 14.16 -20.98
N GLU A 67 9.00 14.17 -22.15
CA GLU A 67 9.21 12.98 -22.96
C GLU A 67 10.38 12.13 -22.44
N PHE A 68 10.16 10.80 -22.36
CA PHE A 68 11.13 9.79 -21.98
C PHE A 68 11.28 8.75 -23.08
N ARG A 69 12.49 8.17 -23.19
CA ARG A 69 12.74 6.98 -23.99
C ARG A 69 12.30 5.75 -23.19
N ILE A 70 11.30 5.04 -23.70
CA ILE A 70 10.73 3.85 -23.08
C ILE A 70 11.20 2.63 -23.87
N THR A 71 11.76 1.65 -23.18
CA THR A 71 12.14 0.34 -23.72
C THR A 71 11.50 -0.76 -22.85
N ALA A 72 11.73 -2.01 -23.20
CA ALA A 72 11.28 -3.13 -22.42
C ALA A 72 12.40 -4.16 -22.23
N TYR A 73 12.38 -4.88 -21.12
CA TYR A 73 13.29 -5.96 -20.79
C TYR A 73 12.54 -7.14 -20.17
N CYS A 74 13.15 -8.30 -20.19
CA CYS A 74 12.66 -9.48 -19.47
C CYS A 74 13.77 -10.06 -18.59
N SER A 75 13.43 -11.09 -17.84
CA SER A 75 14.33 -11.75 -16.90
C SER A 75 15.38 -12.68 -17.54
N CYS A 76 15.40 -12.86 -18.87
CA CYS A 76 16.29 -13.80 -19.52
C CYS A 76 17.76 -13.38 -19.52
N GLY A 77 18.67 -14.34 -19.77
CA GLY A 77 20.11 -14.07 -19.82
C GLY A 77 20.55 -13.07 -20.88
N ILE A 78 19.77 -12.86 -21.95
CA ILE A 78 20.07 -11.84 -22.98
C ILE A 78 19.82 -10.43 -22.44
N CYS A 79 18.72 -10.25 -21.69
CA CYS A 79 18.34 -8.92 -21.14
C CYS A 79 19.05 -8.59 -19.84
N CYS A 80 19.30 -9.59 -18.99
CA CYS A 80 19.80 -9.40 -17.62
C CYS A 80 21.24 -9.92 -17.41
N GLU A 81 21.85 -10.55 -18.42
CA GLU A 81 23.22 -11.09 -18.35
C GLU A 81 23.45 -11.89 -17.05
N GLN A 82 24.47 -11.55 -16.27
CA GLN A 82 24.81 -12.22 -15.01
C GLN A 82 23.71 -12.15 -13.93
N TYR A 83 22.76 -11.22 -14.04
CA TYR A 83 21.63 -11.10 -13.12
C TYR A 83 20.49 -12.08 -13.43
N ALA A 84 20.59 -12.86 -14.49
CA ALA A 84 19.65 -13.91 -14.81
C ALA A 84 19.88 -15.21 -14.06
N ASP A 85 21.06 -15.38 -13.45
CA ASP A 85 21.48 -16.63 -12.81
C ASP A 85 21.06 -16.70 -11.34
N ASN A 86 20.95 -17.95 -10.83
CA ASN A 86 20.75 -18.26 -9.40
C ASN A 86 19.50 -17.62 -8.75
N ARG A 87 18.40 -17.52 -9.49
CA ARG A 87 17.14 -17.01 -8.92
C ARG A 87 16.51 -18.01 -7.97
N PRO A 88 15.86 -17.54 -6.90
CA PRO A 88 15.07 -18.41 -6.04
C PRO A 88 13.89 -19.00 -6.81
N LEU A 89 13.42 -20.17 -6.36
CA LEU A 89 12.23 -20.80 -6.93
C LEU A 89 11.06 -20.66 -5.97
N ASP A 90 9.85 -20.55 -6.53
CA ASP A 90 8.61 -20.65 -5.79
C ASP A 90 8.30 -22.11 -5.38
N GLU A 91 7.20 -22.31 -4.68
CA GLU A 91 6.73 -23.65 -4.28
C GLU A 91 6.35 -24.57 -5.45
N ASN A 92 6.18 -24.01 -6.65
CA ASN A 92 5.85 -24.73 -7.88
C ASN A 92 7.09 -24.97 -8.75
N GLY A 93 8.26 -24.47 -8.35
CA GLY A 93 9.52 -24.58 -9.06
C GLY A 93 9.74 -23.54 -10.15
N ASN A 94 8.95 -22.46 -10.18
CA ASN A 94 9.15 -21.35 -11.11
C ASN A 94 10.15 -20.34 -10.51
N GLU A 95 10.95 -19.72 -11.39
CA GLU A 95 11.88 -18.67 -10.95
C GLU A 95 11.14 -17.42 -10.47
N ILE A 96 11.51 -16.94 -9.29
CA ILE A 96 11.06 -15.66 -8.75
C ILE A 96 12.04 -14.58 -9.21
N VAL A 97 11.55 -13.58 -9.92
CA VAL A 97 12.37 -12.49 -10.46
C VAL A 97 12.24 -11.27 -9.57
N TYR A 98 13.31 -10.96 -8.82
CA TYR A 98 13.34 -9.76 -7.99
C TYR A 98 14.04 -8.61 -8.71
N GLY A 99 13.44 -7.42 -8.64
CA GLY A 99 14.07 -6.17 -9.02
C GLY A 99 15.09 -5.67 -7.97
N ALA A 100 15.79 -4.61 -8.28
CA ALA A 100 16.77 -4.01 -7.36
C ALA A 100 16.14 -3.42 -6.09
N ALA A 101 14.82 -3.26 -6.04
CA ALA A 101 14.06 -2.92 -4.83
C ALA A 101 13.78 -4.13 -3.93
N CYS A 102 14.25 -5.34 -4.27
CA CYS A 102 13.93 -6.60 -3.59
C CYS A 102 12.42 -6.92 -3.59
N ILE A 103 11.72 -6.46 -4.59
CA ILE A 103 10.30 -6.74 -4.85
C ILE A 103 10.23 -7.59 -6.11
N GLU A 104 9.36 -8.61 -6.10
CA GLU A 104 9.10 -9.44 -7.26
C GLU A 104 8.58 -8.58 -8.43
N LEU A 105 9.19 -8.75 -9.60
CA LEU A 105 8.81 -7.99 -10.78
C LEU A 105 7.55 -8.56 -11.42
N GLU A 106 6.63 -7.68 -11.73
CA GLU A 106 5.34 -8.00 -12.34
C GLU A 106 5.16 -7.24 -13.65
N GLN A 107 4.77 -7.97 -14.72
CA GLN A 107 4.46 -7.36 -16.00
C GLN A 107 3.23 -6.45 -15.88
N GLY A 108 3.33 -5.24 -16.45
CA GLY A 108 2.30 -4.23 -16.34
C GLY A 108 2.36 -3.39 -15.06
N VAL A 109 3.26 -3.71 -14.13
CA VAL A 109 3.45 -2.98 -12.87
C VAL A 109 4.88 -2.45 -12.77
N SER A 110 5.87 -3.32 -12.97
CA SER A 110 7.27 -3.05 -12.65
C SER A 110 8.01 -2.34 -13.76
N ILE A 111 8.76 -1.31 -13.42
CA ILE A 111 9.68 -0.62 -14.31
C ILE A 111 11.04 -0.39 -13.66
N ALA A 112 12.08 -0.37 -14.51
CA ALA A 112 13.39 0.16 -14.16
C ALA A 112 13.49 1.62 -14.55
N ALA A 113 14.03 2.46 -13.65
CA ALA A 113 14.24 3.88 -13.87
C ALA A 113 15.52 4.37 -13.20
N ASP A 114 15.87 5.63 -13.42
CA ASP A 114 16.96 6.28 -12.68
C ASP A 114 16.54 6.59 -11.25
N THR A 115 17.03 5.80 -10.31
CA THR A 115 16.67 5.92 -8.88
C THR A 115 17.19 7.19 -8.21
N SER A 116 18.05 7.97 -8.88
CA SER A 116 18.43 9.32 -8.43
C SER A 116 17.33 10.35 -8.71
N LEU A 117 16.50 10.12 -9.73
CA LEU A 117 15.35 10.95 -10.08
C LEU A 117 14.04 10.39 -9.50
N PHE A 118 13.89 9.08 -9.56
CA PHE A 118 12.70 8.35 -9.14
C PHE A 118 13.08 7.24 -8.16
N PRO A 119 13.07 7.50 -6.85
CA PRO A 119 13.30 6.47 -5.85
C PRO A 119 12.39 5.25 -6.06
N PHE A 120 12.81 4.08 -5.57
CA PHE A 120 11.97 2.88 -5.61
C PHE A 120 10.60 3.16 -4.99
N GLY A 121 9.54 2.61 -5.58
CA GLY A 121 8.15 2.82 -5.22
C GLY A 121 7.55 4.10 -5.79
N THR A 122 8.30 4.92 -6.53
CA THR A 122 7.71 6.03 -7.25
C THR A 122 6.73 5.50 -8.29
N GLU A 123 5.53 6.04 -8.30
CA GLU A 123 4.50 5.74 -9.29
C GLU A 123 4.62 6.71 -10.48
N LEU A 124 4.79 6.16 -11.66
CA LEU A 124 4.85 6.92 -12.91
C LEU A 124 3.71 6.49 -13.84
N ILE A 125 3.16 7.45 -14.59
CA ILE A 125 2.05 7.20 -15.51
C ILE A 125 2.58 7.38 -16.93
N ILE A 126 2.42 6.33 -17.74
CA ILE A 126 2.86 6.27 -19.14
C ILE A 126 1.66 5.79 -19.97
N ASP A 127 1.24 6.56 -20.97
CA ASP A 127 0.04 6.26 -21.79
C ASP A 127 -1.22 5.98 -20.95
N GLY A 128 -1.40 6.69 -19.82
CA GLY A 128 -2.54 6.51 -18.91
C GLY A 128 -2.46 5.29 -18.01
N HIS A 129 -1.41 4.48 -18.10
CA HIS A 129 -1.18 3.32 -17.26
C HIS A 129 -0.16 3.64 -16.16
N LYS A 130 -0.44 3.20 -14.92
CA LYS A 130 0.40 3.43 -13.74
C LYS A 130 1.41 2.30 -13.58
N TYR A 131 2.69 2.67 -13.47
CA TYR A 131 3.81 1.77 -13.21
C TYR A 131 4.52 2.16 -11.92
N ILE A 132 5.24 1.23 -11.32
CA ILE A 132 5.99 1.41 -10.08
C ILE A 132 7.48 1.18 -10.34
N VAL A 133 8.33 2.11 -9.91
CA VAL A 133 9.78 1.95 -9.99
C VAL A 133 10.22 0.90 -8.95
N GLN A 134 10.52 -0.31 -9.41
CA GLN A 134 10.94 -1.44 -8.59
C GLN A 134 12.31 -1.98 -9.00
N ASP A 135 12.85 -1.47 -10.09
CA ASP A 135 14.14 -1.89 -10.60
C ASP A 135 15.00 -0.70 -11.05
N ARG A 136 16.26 -0.98 -11.33
CA ARG A 136 17.23 -0.03 -11.90
C ARG A 136 18.20 -0.75 -12.82
N GLY A 137 18.62 -0.09 -13.89
CA GLY A 137 19.67 -0.58 -14.77
C GLY A 137 20.87 0.37 -14.85
N GLY A 138 22.06 -0.16 -15.09
CA GLY A 138 23.26 0.66 -15.30
C GLY A 138 23.11 1.65 -16.45
N ALA A 139 22.43 1.25 -17.52
CA ALA A 139 22.14 2.05 -18.71
C ALA A 139 20.84 2.88 -18.58
N ILE A 140 20.01 2.65 -17.56
CA ILE A 140 18.74 3.33 -17.36
C ILE A 140 18.97 4.56 -16.49
N LYS A 141 19.34 5.67 -17.16
CA LYS A 141 19.69 6.93 -16.54
C LYS A 141 18.97 8.11 -17.18
N GLY A 142 18.66 9.12 -16.36
CA GLY A 142 17.97 10.32 -16.80
C GLY A 142 16.56 10.00 -17.32
N LYS A 143 16.25 10.49 -18.52
CA LYS A 143 14.94 10.29 -19.16
C LYS A 143 14.84 8.95 -19.91
N ARG A 144 15.18 7.86 -19.21
CA ARG A 144 15.04 6.48 -19.69
C ARG A 144 14.25 5.66 -18.71
N ILE A 145 13.33 4.86 -19.24
CA ILE A 145 12.53 3.90 -18.47
C ILE A 145 12.55 2.57 -19.23
N ASP A 146 12.62 1.47 -18.50
CA ASP A 146 12.60 0.12 -19.05
C ASP A 146 11.46 -0.67 -18.38
N ILE A 147 10.49 -1.12 -19.18
CA ILE A 147 9.28 -1.79 -18.67
C ILE A 147 9.55 -3.28 -18.60
N TYR A 148 9.22 -3.90 -17.46
CA TYR A 148 9.37 -5.33 -17.30
C TYR A 148 8.29 -6.12 -18.06
N PHE A 149 8.73 -7.13 -18.79
CA PHE A 149 7.91 -8.14 -19.45
C PHE A 149 8.34 -9.54 -18.99
N SER A 150 7.39 -10.44 -18.82
CA SER A 150 7.69 -11.82 -18.45
C SER A 150 8.26 -12.64 -19.60
N ASP A 151 7.99 -12.22 -20.85
CA ASP A 151 8.40 -12.90 -22.08
C ASP A 151 9.39 -12.09 -22.91
N HIS A 152 10.45 -12.75 -23.41
CA HIS A 152 11.51 -12.10 -24.18
C HIS A 152 11.00 -11.55 -25.52
N GLN A 153 10.18 -12.31 -26.23
CA GLN A 153 9.71 -11.88 -27.55
C GLN A 153 8.79 -10.66 -27.41
N ALA A 154 7.93 -10.64 -26.37
CA ALA A 154 7.07 -9.49 -26.09
C ALA A 154 7.88 -8.25 -25.73
N ALA A 155 8.97 -8.39 -24.95
CA ALA A 155 9.89 -7.30 -24.64
C ALA A 155 10.61 -6.79 -25.91
N TYR A 156 11.06 -7.70 -26.78
CA TYR A 156 11.70 -7.37 -28.03
C TYR A 156 10.75 -6.63 -29.00
N ASP A 157 9.52 -7.13 -29.15
CA ASP A 157 8.50 -6.56 -30.03
C ASP A 157 7.98 -5.19 -29.53
N PHE A 158 8.10 -4.92 -28.22
CA PHE A 158 7.78 -3.61 -27.66
C PHE A 158 8.63 -2.51 -28.29
N GLY A 159 9.92 -2.79 -28.51
CA GLY A 159 10.87 -1.91 -29.16
C GLY A 159 11.18 -0.65 -28.37
N VAL A 160 11.43 0.46 -29.07
CA VAL A 160 11.73 1.77 -28.48
C VAL A 160 10.59 2.72 -28.77
N LYS A 161 10.07 3.37 -27.72
CA LYS A 161 9.03 4.38 -27.82
C LYS A 161 9.46 5.66 -27.10
N TYR A 162 8.90 6.78 -27.53
CA TYR A 162 9.07 8.07 -26.87
C TYR A 162 7.70 8.52 -26.40
N LYS A 163 7.55 8.72 -25.08
CA LYS A 163 6.26 9.00 -24.45
C LYS A 163 6.41 10.04 -23.35
N ASN A 164 5.37 10.85 -23.18
CA ASN A 164 5.28 11.72 -22.03
C ASN A 164 5.00 10.87 -20.78
N VAL A 165 5.76 11.18 -19.74
CA VAL A 165 5.62 10.54 -18.42
C VAL A 165 5.02 11.54 -17.47
N TYR A 166 4.09 11.08 -16.63
CA TYR A 166 3.42 11.90 -15.63
C TYR A 166 3.61 11.31 -14.24
N ILE A 167 3.54 12.15 -13.22
CA ILE A 167 3.50 11.76 -11.83
C ILE A 167 2.26 12.36 -11.18
N GLU A 168 1.60 11.59 -10.32
CA GLU A 168 0.47 12.07 -9.53
C GLU A 168 1.00 12.80 -8.30
N ARG A 169 0.54 14.05 -8.11
CA ARG A 169 0.82 14.88 -6.95
C ARG A 169 -0.46 15.10 -6.16
N THR A 170 -0.47 14.68 -4.91
CA THR A 170 -1.46 15.11 -3.92
C THR A 170 -0.79 16.10 -2.97
N ILE A 171 -1.51 17.09 -2.48
CA ILE A 171 -0.96 18.10 -1.55
C ILE A 171 -0.42 17.44 -0.27
N GLU A 172 -0.93 16.27 0.08
CA GLU A 172 -0.43 15.46 1.20
C GLU A 172 0.94 14.81 0.94
N ASN A 173 1.37 14.69 -0.32
CA ASN A 173 2.63 14.04 -0.67
C ASN A 173 3.87 14.88 -0.35
N GLU A 174 3.75 16.20 -0.14
CA GLU A 174 4.88 17.03 0.28
C GLU A 174 5.36 16.69 1.71
N GLN A 175 4.45 16.22 2.59
CA GLN A 175 4.81 15.79 3.94
C GLN A 175 5.20 14.31 4.01
N THR A 176 4.66 13.46 3.12
CA THR A 176 4.97 12.01 3.07
C THR A 176 6.25 11.70 2.31
N ASP A 177 6.76 12.60 1.47
CA ASP A 177 8.01 12.39 0.73
C ASP A 177 9.23 12.22 1.67
N LYS A 178 9.25 12.90 2.81
CA LYS A 178 10.26 12.70 3.85
C LYS A 178 10.17 11.35 4.55
N SER A 179 8.97 10.79 4.72
CA SER A 179 8.78 9.46 5.34
C SER A 179 9.07 8.33 4.37
N LYS A 180 8.73 8.50 3.09
CA LYS A 180 9.10 7.54 2.02
C LYS A 180 10.62 7.41 1.89
N SER A 181 11.38 8.49 1.95
CA SER A 181 12.84 8.45 1.90
C SER A 181 13.46 7.61 3.04
N GLN A 182 12.83 7.53 4.21
CA GLN A 182 13.25 6.69 5.32
C GLN A 182 12.97 5.20 5.09
N ILE A 183 11.80 4.87 4.51
CA ILE A 183 11.43 3.49 4.16
C ILE A 183 12.38 2.95 3.09
N TYR A 184 12.75 3.75 2.09
CA TYR A 184 13.69 3.35 1.02
C TYR A 184 15.14 3.18 1.49
N SER A 185 15.54 3.76 2.62
CA SER A 185 16.85 3.51 3.20
C SER A 185 17.00 2.05 3.69
N SER A 186 15.89 1.39 4.01
CA SER A 186 15.90 -0.03 4.43
C SER A 186 16.09 -1.02 3.28
N TYR A 187 15.79 -0.62 2.04
CA TYR A 187 16.03 -1.45 0.84
C TYR A 187 17.50 -1.53 0.42
N ARG A 188 18.41 -0.80 1.07
CA ARG A 188 19.84 -0.85 0.77
C ARG A 188 20.54 -2.18 1.16
N SER A 189 19.89 -3.06 1.89
CA SER A 189 20.53 -4.27 2.44
C SER A 189 20.42 -5.52 1.56
N CYS A 190 19.79 -5.44 0.38
CA CYS A 190 19.68 -6.57 -0.55
C CYS A 190 20.90 -6.77 -1.48
N SER A 191 21.99 -6.03 -1.28
CA SER A 191 23.21 -6.20 -2.06
C SER A 191 24.31 -6.79 -1.16
N ASN A 192 24.24 -8.13 -0.97
CA ASN A 192 25.40 -8.98 -0.66
C ASN A 192 25.09 -10.42 -1.10
#